data_c5a2a467d7843f09f651356e9b0bc6ef
#
_entry.id   c5a2a467d7843f09f651356e9b0bc6ef
#
_cell.length_a   1.000
_cell.length_b   1.000
_cell.length_c   1.000
_cell.angle_alpha   90.00
_cell.angle_beta   90.00
_cell.angle_gamma   90.00
#
_symmetry.space_group_name_H-M   'P 1'
#
loop_
_entity.id
_entity.type
_entity.pdbx_description
1 polymer ?
#
loop_
_entity_poly.entity_id
_entity_poly.type
_entity_poly.pdbx_seq_one_letter_code
_entity_poly.pdbx_strand_id
1 'polypeptide(L)'
;MLTTPFTRSDWEAKAAALKPEGRAFIDGRYVPALSGKTFTKTSPIDGRVIAEVADCGAEDIEAAVKAARTAFEDGRWRLKPPAEKKRILLRFAELVRADLEHLALLETLDVGKVIGNSLAVDVPFCADCIQYYAEFADKSFDEVAPTGPNDLAIVRREPLGVIGAIVPWNYPLIITAWKIGPALVAGNCVVLKPAEQSPLSALRLGELARQAGLPDGVLNVVPGFGEKAGKPLALHQDVDMISFTGSTEVGKLMLRYAGESNMKRVALECGGKSPHVVLADADLDAAASGIAWGIYYNQGETCHAGSRVIAHASIKDELVRKIGEVAAQQIPLGHPLDPAAQMGALVEKGHMERVLSYIDIGTREGATIAHGGSRVMAETGGYYVEATILDGVEPQHRVAREEIFGPVVVVSTFTDENEALRMANDSIYGLAAAVWTGNMNAAHRFTSGIRAGTVWVNCFDRSSLATPFGGFRQSGFGRDRSPHAIEKYMDFKTVWTAYS
;
A
#
# COMPACT_ATOMS: atom_id res chain seq x y z
N MET A 1 -11.15 14.34 -13.08
CA MET A 1 -9.73 14.14 -13.39
C MET A 1 -9.08 15.49 -13.52
N LEU A 2 -7.97 15.74 -12.84
CA LEU A 2 -7.14 16.91 -13.11
C LEU A 2 -6.54 16.69 -14.49
N THR A 3 -6.94 17.48 -15.48
CA THR A 3 -6.31 17.46 -16.80
C THR A 3 -4.94 18.13 -16.63
N THR A 4 -3.87 17.35 -16.75
CA THR A 4 -2.53 17.93 -16.84
C THR A 4 -2.44 18.78 -18.11
N PRO A 5 -1.85 19.98 -18.06
CA PRO A 5 -1.63 20.78 -19.25
C PRO A 5 -0.54 20.20 -20.17
N PHE A 6 0.16 19.16 -19.71
CA PHE A 6 1.30 18.56 -20.40
C PHE A 6 0.87 17.39 -21.29
N THR A 7 1.46 17.33 -22.47
CA THR A 7 1.37 16.20 -23.40
C THR A 7 2.33 15.08 -22.98
N ARG A 8 2.22 13.92 -23.62
CA ARG A 8 3.19 12.83 -23.47
C ARG A 8 4.63 13.31 -23.74
N SER A 9 4.84 14.07 -24.81
CA SER A 9 6.16 14.61 -25.18
C SER A 9 6.75 15.52 -24.10
N ASP A 10 5.90 16.33 -23.43
CA ASP A 10 6.35 17.17 -22.32
C ASP A 10 6.81 16.35 -21.13
N TRP A 11 6.08 15.27 -20.79
CA TRP A 11 6.44 14.36 -19.74
C TRP A 11 7.70 13.55 -20.06
N GLU A 12 7.87 13.11 -21.31
CA GLU A 12 9.11 12.46 -21.76
C GLU A 12 10.31 13.37 -21.65
N ALA A 13 10.17 14.66 -22.00
CA ALA A 13 11.23 15.65 -21.85
C ALA A 13 11.58 15.91 -20.37
N LYS A 14 10.58 16.02 -19.49
CA LYS A 14 10.78 16.13 -18.04
C LYS A 14 11.49 14.88 -17.48
N ALA A 15 11.06 13.70 -17.90
CA ALA A 15 11.66 12.41 -17.50
C ALA A 15 13.12 12.26 -17.96
N ALA A 16 13.47 12.77 -19.14
CA ALA A 16 14.84 12.76 -19.65
C ALA A 16 15.75 13.74 -18.88
N ALA A 17 15.21 14.85 -18.38
CA ALA A 17 15.95 15.82 -17.58
C ALA A 17 16.09 15.43 -16.11
N LEU A 18 15.31 14.45 -15.64
CA LEU A 18 15.28 14.03 -14.25
C LEU A 18 16.59 13.34 -13.84
N LYS A 19 17.09 13.72 -12.65
CA LYS A 19 18.25 13.09 -12.01
C LYS A 19 17.87 12.65 -10.59
N PRO A 20 17.24 11.48 -10.44
CA PRO A 20 16.79 11.02 -9.15
C PRO A 20 17.96 10.80 -8.18
N GLU A 21 17.74 11.13 -6.92
CA GLU A 21 18.68 10.79 -5.85
C GLU A 21 18.51 9.31 -5.49
N GLY A 22 19.60 8.55 -5.49
CA GLY A 22 19.60 7.12 -5.18
C GLY A 22 20.33 6.75 -3.89
N ARG A 23 20.96 7.71 -3.19
CA ARG A 23 21.65 7.47 -1.92
C ARG A 23 20.65 7.29 -0.78
N ALA A 24 21.04 6.53 0.25
CA ALA A 24 20.26 6.45 1.48
C ALA A 24 20.13 7.82 2.16
N PHE A 25 19.01 8.06 2.84
CA PHE A 25 18.80 9.27 3.64
C PHE A 25 18.86 8.90 5.12
N ILE A 26 19.97 9.19 5.77
CA ILE A 26 20.24 8.84 7.16
C ILE A 26 20.71 10.08 7.92
N ASP A 27 20.15 10.30 9.11
CA ASP A 27 20.51 11.41 10.00
C ASP A 27 20.52 12.77 9.27
N GLY A 28 19.41 13.04 8.56
CA GLY A 28 19.15 14.32 7.89
C GLY A 28 19.96 14.58 6.60
N ARG A 29 20.65 13.59 6.04
CA ARG A 29 21.48 13.76 4.84
C ARG A 29 21.52 12.55 3.94
N TYR A 30 21.79 12.77 2.67
CA TYR A 30 22.06 11.69 1.73
C TYR A 30 23.46 11.12 1.90
N VAL A 31 23.55 9.81 2.03
CA VAL A 31 24.80 9.05 2.20
C VAL A 31 24.83 7.85 1.25
N PRO A 32 26.00 7.49 0.69
CA PRO A 32 26.15 6.23 -0.04
C PRO A 32 25.98 5.04 0.92
N ALA A 33 25.71 3.85 0.39
CA ALA A 33 25.83 2.63 1.18
C ALA A 33 27.26 2.49 1.74
N LEU A 34 27.40 2.03 2.98
CA LEU A 34 28.72 1.84 3.61
C LEU A 34 29.59 0.86 2.86
N SER A 35 28.98 -0.10 2.16
CA SER A 35 29.66 -1.01 1.24
C SER A 35 30.19 -0.36 -0.04
N GLY A 36 29.76 0.88 -0.36
CA GLY A 36 30.00 1.56 -1.63
C GLY A 36 29.26 0.95 -2.82
N LYS A 37 28.42 -0.08 -2.61
CA LYS A 37 27.69 -0.77 -3.69
C LYS A 37 26.39 -0.04 -4.05
N THR A 38 26.02 -0.17 -5.32
CA THR A 38 24.73 0.27 -5.85
C THR A 38 24.03 -0.87 -6.58
N PHE A 39 22.75 -0.70 -6.81
CA PHE A 39 22.00 -1.48 -7.78
C PHE A 39 21.34 -0.56 -8.80
N THR A 40 21.24 -1.05 -10.03
CA THR A 40 20.67 -0.26 -11.12
C THR A 40 19.16 -0.32 -11.06
N LYS A 41 18.50 0.83 -10.96
CA LYS A 41 17.06 0.97 -11.09
C LYS A 41 16.69 1.24 -12.55
N THR A 42 15.84 0.36 -13.10
CA THR A 42 15.30 0.49 -14.46
C THR A 42 13.83 0.83 -14.43
N SER A 43 13.35 1.60 -15.41
CA SER A 43 11.94 1.87 -15.58
C SER A 43 11.22 0.67 -16.20
N PRO A 44 10.07 0.24 -15.67
CA PRO A 44 9.25 -0.79 -16.28
C PRO A 44 8.59 -0.36 -17.60
N ILE A 45 8.60 0.92 -17.91
CA ILE A 45 7.98 1.51 -19.10
C ILE A 45 8.68 1.06 -20.39
N ASP A 46 10.03 1.00 -20.34
CA ASP A 46 10.87 0.77 -21.53
C ASP A 46 12.21 0.09 -21.20
N GLY A 47 12.45 -0.29 -19.93
CA GLY A 47 13.69 -0.93 -19.48
C GLY A 47 14.88 0.01 -19.33
N ARG A 48 14.75 1.32 -19.60
CA ARG A 48 15.87 2.29 -19.45
C ARG A 48 16.31 2.42 -18.00
N VAL A 49 17.59 2.67 -17.80
CA VAL A 49 18.16 3.00 -16.48
C VAL A 49 17.69 4.39 -16.07
N ILE A 50 17.19 4.53 -14.84
CA ILE A 50 16.72 5.80 -14.29
C ILE A 50 17.55 6.28 -13.10
N ALA A 51 18.18 5.37 -12.35
CA ALA A 51 19.05 5.72 -11.23
C ALA A 51 20.00 4.57 -10.88
N GLU A 52 21.13 4.92 -10.24
CA GLU A 52 21.92 4.00 -9.42
C GLU A 52 21.54 4.22 -7.95
N VAL A 53 21.08 3.18 -7.28
CA VAL A 53 20.54 3.24 -5.92
C VAL A 53 21.48 2.53 -4.95
N ALA A 54 21.68 3.09 -3.77
CA ALA A 54 22.54 2.51 -2.73
C ALA A 54 22.04 1.10 -2.34
N ASP A 55 22.91 0.08 -2.49
CA ASP A 55 22.65 -1.30 -2.05
C ASP A 55 23.01 -1.41 -0.56
N CYS A 56 22.14 -0.88 0.29
CA CYS A 56 22.30 -0.84 1.72
C CYS A 56 22.16 -2.24 2.35
N GLY A 57 22.96 -2.48 3.38
CA GLY A 57 23.00 -3.72 4.13
C GLY A 57 22.80 -3.54 5.63
N ALA A 58 23.22 -4.55 6.39
CA ALA A 58 23.08 -4.57 7.85
C ALA A 58 23.78 -3.39 8.55
N GLU A 59 24.95 -2.97 8.06
CA GLU A 59 25.71 -1.86 8.64
C GLU A 59 25.00 -0.51 8.43
N ASP A 60 24.35 -0.31 7.27
CA ASP A 60 23.55 0.89 6.99
C ASP A 60 22.30 0.93 7.86
N ILE A 61 21.67 -0.23 8.08
CA ILE A 61 20.52 -0.37 9.00
C ILE A 61 20.96 -0.05 10.43
N GLU A 62 22.10 -0.57 10.89
CA GLU A 62 22.67 -0.25 12.21
C GLU A 62 22.85 1.28 12.36
N ALA A 63 23.44 1.94 11.35
CA ALA A 63 23.65 3.38 11.38
C ALA A 63 22.32 4.16 11.44
N ALA A 64 21.31 3.75 10.66
CA ALA A 64 20.01 4.38 10.64
C ALA A 64 19.22 4.16 11.94
N VAL A 65 19.26 2.94 12.50
CA VAL A 65 18.61 2.63 13.79
C VAL A 65 19.29 3.38 14.92
N LYS A 66 20.61 3.47 14.93
CA LYS A 66 21.36 4.26 15.92
C LYS A 66 20.99 5.75 15.84
N ALA A 67 20.88 6.34 14.65
CA ALA A 67 20.44 7.72 14.49
C ALA A 67 19.01 7.91 15.02
N ALA A 68 18.08 6.99 14.66
CA ALA A 68 16.70 7.02 15.15
C ALA A 68 16.60 6.85 16.67
N ARG A 69 17.37 5.93 17.26
CA ARG A 69 17.40 5.70 18.71
C ARG A 69 17.94 6.92 19.44
N THR A 70 19.02 7.50 18.96
CA THR A 70 19.58 8.75 19.52
C THR A 70 18.55 9.88 19.50
N ALA A 71 17.87 10.08 18.33
CA ALA A 71 16.85 11.12 18.20
C ALA A 71 15.61 10.88 19.09
N PHE A 72 15.28 9.63 19.37
CA PHE A 72 14.22 9.28 20.31
C PHE A 72 14.62 9.53 21.76
N GLU A 73 15.80 9.06 22.19
CA GLU A 73 16.26 9.14 23.58
C GLU A 73 16.53 10.58 24.03
N ASP A 74 17.16 11.41 23.18
CA ASP A 74 17.40 12.82 23.53
C ASP A 74 16.13 13.69 23.49
N GLY A 75 15.03 13.12 22.97
CA GLY A 75 13.73 13.76 23.02
C GLY A 75 13.51 14.87 21.99
N ARG A 76 14.45 15.08 21.03
CA ARG A 76 14.37 16.17 20.04
C ARG A 76 13.07 16.17 19.22
N TRP A 77 12.36 15.04 19.17
CA TRP A 77 11.05 14.90 18.54
C TRP A 77 9.94 14.55 19.55
N ARG A 78 10.09 13.48 20.33
CA ARG A 78 9.02 12.99 21.21
C ARG A 78 8.59 14.02 22.26
N LEU A 79 9.52 14.85 22.76
CA LEU A 79 9.25 15.86 23.78
C LEU A 79 8.81 17.22 23.21
N LYS A 80 8.75 17.38 21.86
CA LYS A 80 8.21 18.63 21.29
C LYS A 80 6.74 18.81 21.66
N PRO A 81 6.33 20.08 21.94
CA PRO A 81 4.93 20.38 22.12
C PRO A 81 4.07 19.91 20.94
N PRO A 82 2.83 19.42 21.18
CA PRO A 82 1.93 19.00 20.11
C PRO A 82 1.75 20.02 18.98
N ALA A 83 1.62 21.31 19.34
CA ALA A 83 1.50 22.39 18.37
C ALA A 83 2.71 22.52 17.43
N GLU A 84 3.92 22.26 17.93
CA GLU A 84 5.15 22.30 17.12
C GLU A 84 5.22 21.08 16.18
N LYS A 85 4.92 19.88 16.68
CA LYS A 85 4.81 18.67 15.84
C LYS A 85 3.80 18.90 14.72
N LYS A 86 2.61 19.40 15.04
CA LYS A 86 1.56 19.73 14.07
C LYS A 86 2.05 20.67 12.98
N ARG A 87 2.68 21.79 13.38
CA ARG A 87 3.22 22.78 12.43
C ARG A 87 4.25 22.16 11.47
N ILE A 88 5.16 21.33 11.96
CA ILE A 88 6.19 20.69 11.15
C ILE A 88 5.55 19.69 10.17
N LEU A 89 4.63 18.84 10.63
CA LEU A 89 3.97 17.85 9.77
C LEU A 89 3.04 18.49 8.74
N LEU A 90 2.34 19.59 9.08
CA LEU A 90 1.57 20.37 8.10
C LEU A 90 2.49 20.97 7.04
N ARG A 91 3.64 21.52 7.45
CA ARG A 91 4.63 22.02 6.50
C ARG A 91 5.19 20.91 5.61
N PHE A 92 5.37 19.71 6.13
CA PHE A 92 5.77 18.54 5.34
C PHE A 92 4.73 18.21 4.26
N ALA A 93 3.44 18.17 4.62
CA ALA A 93 2.36 17.95 3.67
C ALA A 93 2.31 19.04 2.56
N GLU A 94 2.53 20.32 2.93
CA GLU A 94 2.61 21.42 1.96
C GLU A 94 3.78 21.23 0.97
N LEU A 95 4.95 20.82 1.46
CA LEU A 95 6.11 20.56 0.60
C LEU A 95 5.89 19.38 -0.33
N VAL A 96 5.21 18.32 0.12
CA VAL A 96 4.81 17.20 -0.75
C VAL A 96 3.88 17.68 -1.87
N ARG A 97 2.88 18.53 -1.56
CA ARG A 97 1.99 19.12 -2.59
C ARG A 97 2.74 20.04 -3.55
N ALA A 98 3.69 20.81 -3.05
CA ALA A 98 4.49 21.70 -3.87
C ALA A 98 5.44 20.93 -4.83
N ASP A 99 5.85 19.72 -4.48
CA ASP A 99 6.72 18.85 -5.28
C ASP A 99 5.92 17.88 -6.19
N LEU A 100 4.64 18.17 -6.47
CA LEU A 100 3.66 17.30 -7.12
C LEU A 100 4.18 16.65 -8.40
N GLU A 101 4.66 17.44 -9.37
CA GLU A 101 5.08 16.94 -10.68
C GLU A 101 6.33 16.05 -10.57
N HIS A 102 7.27 16.44 -9.72
CA HIS A 102 8.50 15.69 -9.50
C HIS A 102 8.20 14.33 -8.84
N LEU A 103 7.43 14.31 -7.77
CA LEU A 103 7.04 13.08 -7.07
C LEU A 103 6.18 12.17 -7.96
N ALA A 104 5.24 12.72 -8.72
CA ALA A 104 4.40 11.96 -9.64
C ALA A 104 5.25 11.30 -10.75
N LEU A 105 6.25 12.02 -11.26
CA LEU A 105 7.15 11.48 -12.27
C LEU A 105 8.05 10.38 -11.71
N LEU A 106 8.59 10.54 -10.49
CA LEU A 106 9.34 9.49 -9.81
C LEU A 106 8.48 8.22 -9.62
N GLU A 107 7.25 8.38 -9.14
CA GLU A 107 6.30 7.29 -8.92
C GLU A 107 6.00 6.54 -10.24
N THR A 108 5.70 7.28 -11.30
CA THR A 108 5.41 6.70 -12.63
C THR A 108 6.61 5.97 -13.22
N LEU A 109 7.81 6.54 -13.12
CA LEU A 109 9.03 5.92 -13.65
C LEU A 109 9.48 4.70 -12.86
N ASP A 110 9.27 4.71 -11.53
CA ASP A 110 9.63 3.60 -10.64
C ASP A 110 8.72 2.39 -10.81
N VAL A 111 7.40 2.64 -10.90
CA VAL A 111 6.37 1.59 -10.79
C VAL A 111 5.75 1.21 -12.13
N GLY A 112 5.72 2.13 -13.10
CA GLY A 112 5.02 1.92 -14.37
C GLY A 112 3.55 2.32 -14.38
N LYS A 113 3.02 2.87 -13.28
CA LYS A 113 1.65 3.41 -13.25
C LYS A 113 1.52 4.67 -14.11
N VAL A 114 0.30 4.98 -14.54
CA VAL A 114 0.05 6.13 -15.41
C VAL A 114 0.22 7.44 -14.66
N ILE A 115 0.83 8.43 -15.31
CA ILE A 115 1.14 9.75 -14.74
C ILE A 115 -0.10 10.48 -14.23
N GLY A 116 -1.25 10.26 -14.89
CA GLY A 116 -2.53 10.83 -14.46
C GLY A 116 -2.93 10.38 -13.05
N ASN A 117 -2.70 9.11 -12.70
CA ASN A 117 -2.99 8.57 -11.37
C ASN A 117 -1.99 9.10 -10.33
N SER A 118 -0.70 9.13 -10.66
CA SER A 118 0.32 9.66 -9.75
C SER A 118 0.04 11.12 -9.38
N LEU A 119 -0.38 11.96 -10.37
CA LEU A 119 -0.73 13.37 -10.16
C LEU A 119 -2.04 13.56 -9.40
N ALA A 120 -3.07 12.79 -9.74
CA ALA A 120 -4.42 13.01 -9.21
C ALA A 120 -4.67 12.29 -7.88
N VAL A 121 -3.93 11.21 -7.60
CA VAL A 121 -4.20 10.32 -6.46
C VAL A 121 -2.96 10.17 -5.57
N ASP A 122 -1.84 9.61 -6.06
CA ASP A 122 -0.76 9.16 -5.18
C ASP A 122 -0.12 10.32 -4.40
N VAL A 123 0.28 11.39 -5.07
CA VAL A 123 0.93 12.52 -4.40
C VAL A 123 -0.06 13.32 -3.54
N PRO A 124 -1.28 13.69 -4.02
CA PRO A 124 -2.26 14.34 -3.17
C PRO A 124 -2.63 13.52 -1.94
N PHE A 125 -2.89 12.21 -2.11
CA PHE A 125 -3.26 11.34 -0.99
C PHE A 125 -2.12 11.19 0.04
N CYS A 126 -0.87 11.12 -0.42
CA CYS A 126 0.30 11.13 0.48
C CYS A 126 0.31 12.40 1.34
N ALA A 127 0.15 13.57 0.71
CA ALA A 127 0.12 14.85 1.41
C ALA A 127 -1.08 14.95 2.36
N ASP A 128 -2.26 14.54 1.92
CA ASP A 128 -3.49 14.55 2.72
C ASP A 128 -3.39 13.61 3.92
N CYS A 129 -2.74 12.46 3.77
CA CYS A 129 -2.49 11.51 4.86
C CYS A 129 -1.56 12.11 5.92
N ILE A 130 -0.46 12.73 5.51
CA ILE A 130 0.45 13.42 6.43
C ILE A 130 -0.27 14.55 7.17
N GLN A 131 -1.05 15.36 6.45
CA GLN A 131 -1.86 16.43 7.03
C GLN A 131 -2.89 15.88 8.02
N TYR A 132 -3.63 14.83 7.63
CA TYR A 132 -4.64 14.20 8.48
C TYR A 132 -4.06 13.82 9.85
N TYR A 133 -2.90 13.15 9.87
CA TYR A 133 -2.25 12.80 11.13
C TYR A 133 -1.66 14.01 11.86
N ALA A 134 -1.14 15.01 11.16
CA ALA A 134 -0.70 16.25 11.79
C ALA A 134 -1.82 16.92 12.60
N GLU A 135 -3.06 16.86 12.10
CA GLU A 135 -4.25 17.39 12.78
C GLU A 135 -4.61 16.63 14.06
N PHE A 136 -4.12 15.40 14.24
CA PHE A 136 -4.31 14.61 15.45
C PHE A 136 -3.27 14.86 16.56
N ALA A 137 -2.25 15.67 16.32
CA ALA A 137 -1.18 15.91 17.28
C ALA A 137 -1.67 16.42 18.65
N ASP A 138 -2.79 17.14 18.66
CA ASP A 138 -3.44 17.73 19.85
C ASP A 138 -4.79 17.09 20.19
N LYS A 139 -5.10 15.91 19.64
CA LYS A 139 -6.40 15.23 19.82
C LYS A 139 -6.29 13.84 20.45
N SER A 140 -5.11 13.43 20.86
CA SER A 140 -4.88 12.20 21.62
C SER A 140 -4.74 12.55 23.10
N PHE A 141 -5.70 12.12 23.91
CA PHE A 141 -5.75 12.45 25.35
C PHE A 141 -5.32 11.25 26.18
N ASP A 142 -4.61 11.54 27.30
CA ASP A 142 -4.41 10.61 28.39
C ASP A 142 -5.73 10.44 29.17
N GLU A 143 -5.85 9.38 29.97
CA GLU A 143 -7.06 9.05 30.71
C GLU A 143 -6.78 9.13 32.22
N VAL A 144 -7.80 9.52 32.98
CA VAL A 144 -7.77 9.45 34.44
C VAL A 144 -8.68 8.29 34.85
N ALA A 145 -8.09 7.26 35.47
CA ALA A 145 -8.84 6.11 35.94
C ALA A 145 -9.56 6.43 37.27
N PRO A 146 -10.73 5.85 37.54
CA PRO A 146 -11.43 6.04 38.81
C PRO A 146 -10.64 5.40 39.95
N THR A 147 -10.42 6.17 41.02
CA THR A 147 -9.67 5.76 42.23
C THR A 147 -10.39 6.24 43.46
N GLY A 148 -9.90 5.86 44.64
CA GLY A 148 -10.32 6.43 45.93
C GLY A 148 -9.84 7.89 46.14
N PRO A 149 -10.32 8.57 47.18
CA PRO A 149 -10.05 9.99 47.38
C PRO A 149 -8.58 10.31 47.66
N ASN A 150 -7.78 9.34 48.05
CA ASN A 150 -6.37 9.50 48.36
C ASN A 150 -5.44 9.06 47.24
N ASP A 151 -5.99 8.73 46.03
CA ASP A 151 -5.21 8.22 44.94
C ASP A 151 -5.53 8.96 43.63
N LEU A 152 -4.56 9.07 42.76
CA LEU A 152 -4.73 9.48 41.35
C LEU A 152 -4.03 8.46 40.45
N ALA A 153 -4.76 7.87 39.52
CA ALA A 153 -4.20 7.02 38.48
C ALA A 153 -4.39 7.66 37.09
N ILE A 154 -3.29 7.91 36.41
CA ILE A 154 -3.27 8.45 35.05
C ILE A 154 -2.80 7.33 34.11
N VAL A 155 -3.54 7.06 33.04
CA VAL A 155 -3.14 6.19 31.94
C VAL A 155 -2.59 7.06 30.81
N ARG A 156 -1.29 7.03 30.63
CA ARG A 156 -0.58 7.82 29.61
C ARG A 156 -0.38 7.02 28.34
N ARG A 157 -0.49 7.70 27.21
CA ARG A 157 -0.09 7.19 25.91
C ARG A 157 1.34 7.61 25.62
N GLU A 158 2.25 6.63 25.50
CA GLU A 158 3.66 6.89 25.21
C GLU A 158 4.05 6.29 23.86
N PRO A 159 4.89 6.98 23.03
CA PRO A 159 5.42 6.42 21.81
C PRO A 159 6.28 5.19 22.10
N LEU A 160 6.26 4.20 21.20
CA LEU A 160 7.03 2.96 21.34
C LEU A 160 8.54 3.20 21.29
N GLY A 161 9.01 4.06 20.38
CA GLY A 161 10.44 4.29 20.19
C GLY A 161 10.85 4.37 18.72
N VAL A 162 11.61 3.38 18.25
CA VAL A 162 12.06 3.25 16.86
C VAL A 162 11.17 2.28 16.10
N ILE A 163 10.57 2.77 15.01
CA ILE A 163 9.70 1.99 14.13
C ILE A 163 10.45 1.61 12.87
N GLY A 164 10.61 0.32 12.63
CA GLY A 164 11.02 -0.22 11.33
C GLY A 164 9.81 -0.29 10.40
N ALA A 165 9.73 0.58 9.41
CA ALA A 165 8.69 0.59 8.41
C ALA A 165 9.19 -0.05 7.12
N ILE A 166 8.53 -1.11 6.64
CA ILE A 166 8.87 -1.80 5.39
C ILE A 166 7.67 -1.68 4.46
N VAL A 167 7.85 -1.04 3.31
CA VAL A 167 6.77 -0.72 2.38
C VAL A 167 6.97 -1.39 1.02
N PRO A 168 5.87 -1.75 0.34
CA PRO A 168 5.89 -2.40 -0.97
C PRO A 168 6.08 -1.38 -2.09
N TRP A 169 6.13 -1.91 -3.31
CA TRP A 169 6.40 -1.15 -4.52
C TRP A 169 5.17 -0.60 -5.25
N ASN A 170 3.96 -1.09 -4.96
CA ASN A 170 2.77 -0.77 -5.77
C ASN A 170 2.15 0.61 -5.49
N TYR A 171 2.28 1.13 -4.28
CA TYR A 171 1.87 2.48 -3.87
C TYR A 171 2.94 3.10 -2.95
N PRO A 172 4.14 3.40 -3.47
CA PRO A 172 5.27 3.82 -2.66
C PRO A 172 4.97 5.02 -1.76
N LEU A 173 4.42 6.11 -2.31
CA LEU A 173 4.08 7.31 -1.56
C LEU A 173 2.94 7.10 -0.57
N ILE A 174 1.85 6.49 -1.02
CA ILE A 174 0.63 6.30 -0.20
C ILE A 174 0.93 5.43 1.02
N ILE A 175 1.55 4.27 0.80
CA ILE A 175 1.82 3.33 1.89
C ILE A 175 2.93 3.85 2.80
N THR A 176 3.90 4.58 2.28
CA THR A 176 4.87 5.29 3.12
C THR A 176 4.15 6.28 4.04
N ALA A 177 3.22 7.09 3.53
CA ALA A 177 2.47 8.05 4.35
C ALA A 177 1.60 7.35 5.41
N TRP A 178 1.01 6.19 5.10
CA TRP A 178 0.25 5.39 6.08
C TRP A 178 1.10 4.91 7.26
N LYS A 179 2.40 4.67 7.04
CA LYS A 179 3.32 4.23 8.09
C LYS A 179 3.93 5.42 8.85
N ILE A 180 4.49 6.39 8.12
CA ILE A 180 5.21 7.50 8.77
C ILE A 180 4.27 8.52 9.43
N GLY A 181 3.11 8.82 8.84
CA GLY A 181 2.17 9.79 9.39
C GLY A 181 1.77 9.51 10.83
N PRO A 182 1.13 8.35 11.12
CA PRO A 182 0.73 8.01 12.49
C PRO A 182 1.92 7.74 13.42
N ALA A 183 3.04 7.18 12.93
CA ALA A 183 4.24 6.95 13.73
C ALA A 183 4.87 8.26 14.21
N LEU A 184 5.00 9.25 13.31
CA LEU A 184 5.59 10.55 13.63
C LEU A 184 4.70 11.38 14.56
N VAL A 185 3.39 11.43 14.32
CA VAL A 185 2.49 12.20 15.20
C VAL A 185 2.48 11.62 16.60
N ALA A 186 2.57 10.30 16.76
CA ALA A 186 2.70 9.63 18.05
C ALA A 186 4.01 9.98 18.78
N GLY A 187 5.03 10.47 18.07
CA GLY A 187 6.33 10.86 18.66
C GLY A 187 7.45 9.85 18.45
N ASN A 188 7.25 8.84 17.63
CA ASN A 188 8.28 7.85 17.30
C ASN A 188 9.30 8.38 16.28
N CYS A 189 10.45 7.70 16.19
CA CYS A 189 11.40 7.82 15.11
C CYS A 189 11.27 6.64 14.16
N VAL A 190 11.53 6.85 12.86
CA VAL A 190 11.24 5.84 11.81
C VAL A 190 12.50 5.53 11.00
N VAL A 191 12.73 4.24 10.80
CA VAL A 191 13.64 3.72 9.77
C VAL A 191 12.77 3.07 8.69
N LEU A 192 12.67 3.72 7.56
CA LEU A 192 11.86 3.31 6.41
C LEU A 192 12.72 2.54 5.40
N LYS A 193 12.33 1.31 5.10
CA LYS A 193 12.90 0.52 4.01
C LYS A 193 11.88 0.45 2.86
N PRO A 194 12.06 1.25 1.79
CA PRO A 194 11.24 1.11 0.58
C PRO A 194 11.58 -0.17 -0.18
N ALA A 195 10.65 -0.63 -1.02
CA ALA A 195 10.94 -1.73 -1.94
C ALA A 195 12.06 -1.36 -2.92
N GLU A 196 12.88 -2.32 -3.29
CA GLU A 196 13.96 -2.13 -4.26
C GLU A 196 13.45 -1.74 -5.65
N GLN A 197 12.20 -2.11 -5.96
CA GLN A 197 11.54 -1.73 -7.21
C GLN A 197 11.11 -0.27 -7.25
N SER A 198 10.91 0.41 -6.10
CA SER A 198 10.35 1.75 -6.06
C SER A 198 10.88 2.62 -4.91
N PRO A 199 12.21 2.85 -4.85
CA PRO A 199 12.80 3.58 -3.73
C PRO A 199 12.79 5.10 -3.88
N LEU A 200 12.64 5.64 -5.10
CA LEU A 200 13.02 7.02 -5.42
C LEU A 200 12.10 8.05 -4.78
N SER A 201 10.79 7.83 -4.80
CA SER A 201 9.84 8.76 -4.18
C SER A 201 9.95 8.78 -2.65
N ALA A 202 10.23 7.62 -2.02
CA ALA A 202 10.48 7.54 -0.58
C ALA A 202 11.76 8.28 -0.15
N LEU A 203 12.84 8.19 -0.93
CA LEU A 203 14.07 8.94 -0.70
C LEU A 203 13.83 10.45 -0.75
N ARG A 204 13.01 10.91 -1.71
CA ARG A 204 12.62 12.31 -1.83
C ARG A 204 11.80 12.78 -0.63
N LEU A 205 10.91 11.95 -0.09
CA LEU A 205 10.15 12.29 1.13
C LEU A 205 11.06 12.55 2.34
N GLY A 206 12.18 11.83 2.49
CA GLY A 206 13.15 12.08 3.56
C GLY A 206 13.68 13.51 3.53
N GLU A 207 14.07 14.01 2.36
CA GLU A 207 14.56 15.39 2.18
C GLU A 207 13.44 16.43 2.41
N LEU A 208 12.22 16.18 1.91
CA LEU A 208 11.09 17.08 2.14
C LEU A 208 10.72 17.18 3.62
N ALA A 209 10.79 16.07 4.36
CA ALA A 209 10.57 16.05 5.80
C ALA A 209 11.61 16.91 6.55
N ARG A 210 12.90 16.80 6.18
CA ARG A 210 13.97 17.64 6.72
C ARG A 210 13.73 19.13 6.41
N GLN A 211 13.36 19.47 5.17
CA GLN A 211 13.03 20.84 4.77
C GLN A 211 11.83 21.40 5.53
N ALA A 212 10.90 20.55 5.96
CA ALA A 212 9.77 20.95 6.81
C ALA A 212 10.18 21.25 8.26
N GLY A 213 11.39 20.89 8.66
CA GLY A 213 11.92 21.06 10.00
C GLY A 213 11.78 19.82 10.89
N LEU A 214 11.56 18.64 10.30
CA LEU A 214 11.67 17.38 11.05
C LEU A 214 13.14 17.20 11.48
N PRO A 215 13.43 16.97 12.77
CA PRO A 215 14.82 16.88 13.23
C PRO A 215 15.56 15.69 12.62
N ASP A 216 16.87 15.83 12.45
CA ASP A 216 17.74 14.79 11.93
C ASP A 216 17.62 13.51 12.79
N GLY A 217 17.66 12.35 12.14
CA GLY A 217 17.49 11.03 12.75
C GLY A 217 16.03 10.61 12.99
N VAL A 218 15.05 11.53 12.96
CA VAL A 218 13.63 11.18 13.21
C VAL A 218 13.02 10.37 12.06
N LEU A 219 13.40 10.67 10.82
CA LEU A 219 13.04 9.86 9.64
C LEU A 219 14.31 9.51 8.87
N ASN A 220 14.54 8.23 8.70
CA ASN A 220 15.64 7.67 7.92
C ASN A 220 15.07 6.79 6.81
N VAL A 221 15.60 6.88 5.60
CA VAL A 221 15.16 6.09 4.44
C VAL A 221 16.34 5.29 3.91
N VAL A 222 16.25 3.97 4.03
CA VAL A 222 17.35 3.04 3.72
C VAL A 222 16.91 2.09 2.60
N PRO A 223 17.28 2.37 1.33
CA PRO A 223 16.99 1.48 0.22
C PRO A 223 17.88 0.22 0.30
N GLY A 224 17.47 -0.84 -0.38
CA GLY A 224 18.19 -2.10 -0.42
C GLY A 224 17.25 -3.29 -0.53
N PHE A 225 17.80 -4.46 -0.82
CA PHE A 225 17.05 -5.69 -0.97
C PHE A 225 16.47 -6.20 0.35
N GLY A 226 15.34 -6.92 0.26
CA GLY A 226 14.63 -7.44 1.42
C GLY A 226 15.53 -8.25 2.37
N GLU A 227 16.39 -9.12 1.84
CA GLU A 227 17.29 -9.95 2.63
C GLU A 227 18.48 -9.18 3.22
N LYS A 228 18.94 -8.11 2.54
CA LYS A 228 20.13 -7.35 2.96
C LYS A 228 19.83 -6.22 3.93
N ALA A 229 18.69 -5.53 3.75
CA ALA A 229 18.26 -4.39 4.57
C ALA A 229 17.00 -4.72 5.39
N GLY A 230 15.99 -5.36 4.79
CA GLY A 230 14.72 -5.66 5.45
C GLY A 230 14.86 -6.64 6.61
N LYS A 231 15.56 -7.77 6.39
CA LYS A 231 15.80 -8.78 7.43
C LYS A 231 16.61 -8.23 8.61
N PRO A 232 17.77 -7.53 8.42
CA PRO A 232 18.47 -6.90 9.52
C PRO A 232 17.61 -5.89 10.29
N LEU A 233 16.79 -5.08 9.63
CA LEU A 233 15.87 -4.16 10.28
C LEU A 233 14.86 -4.90 11.16
N ALA A 234 14.30 -6.00 10.66
CA ALA A 234 13.32 -6.81 11.39
C ALA A 234 13.93 -7.56 12.59
N LEU A 235 15.21 -7.94 12.50
CA LEU A 235 15.95 -8.62 13.58
C LEU A 235 16.60 -7.66 14.59
N HIS A 236 16.63 -6.35 14.31
CA HIS A 236 17.41 -5.39 15.09
C HIS A 236 16.89 -5.24 16.52
N GLN A 237 17.77 -5.32 17.53
CA GLN A 237 17.39 -5.30 18.95
C GLN A 237 16.84 -3.93 19.42
N ASP A 238 17.28 -2.82 18.79
CA ASP A 238 16.85 -1.46 19.13
C ASP A 238 15.70 -0.94 18.26
N VAL A 239 14.98 -1.84 17.57
CA VAL A 239 13.72 -1.56 16.88
C VAL A 239 12.56 -2.07 17.74
N ASP A 240 11.61 -1.20 18.08
CA ASP A 240 10.51 -1.50 19.00
C ASP A 240 9.28 -2.07 18.30
N MET A 241 9.14 -1.81 17.00
CA MET A 241 8.04 -2.31 16.19
C MET A 241 8.43 -2.43 14.72
N ILE A 242 7.91 -3.47 14.05
CA ILE A 242 7.88 -3.56 12.59
C ILE A 242 6.47 -3.26 12.09
N SER A 243 6.35 -2.24 11.23
CA SER A 243 5.15 -1.93 10.47
C SER A 243 5.38 -2.31 9.01
N PHE A 244 4.78 -3.41 8.60
CA PHE A 244 5.04 -4.06 7.31
C PHE A 244 3.81 -3.99 6.40
N THR A 245 4.05 -3.73 5.12
CA THR A 245 3.10 -4.02 4.03
C THR A 245 3.83 -4.75 2.92
N GLY A 246 3.25 -5.87 2.46
CA GLY A 246 3.82 -6.70 1.39
C GLY A 246 3.13 -8.05 1.26
N SER A 247 3.84 -9.08 0.76
CA SER A 247 3.25 -10.41 0.61
C SER A 247 3.01 -11.11 1.95
N THR A 248 2.02 -12.01 1.98
CA THR A 248 1.71 -12.84 3.17
C THR A 248 2.92 -13.69 3.59
N GLU A 249 3.70 -14.18 2.64
CA GLU A 249 4.90 -14.97 2.92
C GLU A 249 5.94 -14.17 3.68
N VAL A 250 6.23 -12.95 3.23
CA VAL A 250 7.17 -12.03 3.91
C VAL A 250 6.60 -11.56 5.24
N GLY A 251 5.27 -11.35 5.34
CA GLY A 251 4.60 -11.05 6.61
C GLY A 251 4.86 -12.13 7.68
N LYS A 252 4.80 -13.42 7.29
CA LYS A 252 5.16 -14.53 8.18
C LYS A 252 6.63 -14.50 8.62
N LEU A 253 7.55 -14.06 7.73
CA LEU A 253 8.95 -13.85 8.10
C LEU A 253 9.12 -12.75 9.13
N MET A 254 8.35 -11.64 9.03
CA MET A 254 8.39 -10.54 10.03
C MET A 254 8.02 -11.04 11.43
N LEU A 255 7.01 -11.90 11.54
CA LEU A 255 6.63 -12.54 12.82
C LEU A 255 7.75 -13.42 13.36
N ARG A 256 8.37 -14.22 12.48
CA ARG A 256 9.49 -15.07 12.86
C ARG A 256 10.67 -14.24 13.37
N TYR A 257 11.06 -13.18 12.64
CA TYR A 257 12.18 -12.32 13.03
C TYR A 257 11.91 -11.54 14.33
N ALA A 258 10.66 -11.13 14.57
CA ALA A 258 10.30 -10.53 15.85
C ALA A 258 10.47 -11.51 17.03
N GLY A 259 10.06 -12.79 16.85
CA GLY A 259 10.25 -13.84 17.86
C GLY A 259 11.70 -14.25 18.05
N GLU A 260 12.51 -14.25 17.00
CA GLU A 260 13.95 -14.56 17.03
C GLU A 260 14.81 -13.43 17.63
N SER A 261 14.25 -12.21 17.80
CA SER A 261 14.98 -11.05 18.30
C SER A 261 14.50 -10.60 19.68
N ASN A 262 13.87 -9.44 19.79
CA ASN A 262 13.50 -8.78 21.06
C ASN A 262 11.99 -8.81 21.36
N MET A 263 11.20 -9.69 20.71
CA MET A 263 9.75 -9.73 20.82
C MET A 263 9.05 -8.40 20.43
N LYS A 264 9.64 -7.63 19.51
CA LYS A 264 9.06 -6.38 19.05
C LYS A 264 7.64 -6.56 18.51
N ARG A 265 6.84 -5.53 18.59
CA ARG A 265 5.51 -5.51 17.99
C ARG A 265 5.59 -5.63 16.46
N VAL A 266 4.58 -6.25 15.88
CA VAL A 266 4.44 -6.39 14.43
C VAL A 266 3.03 -5.98 14.04
N ALA A 267 2.91 -5.12 13.03
CA ALA A 267 1.66 -4.88 12.31
C ALA A 267 1.87 -5.26 10.85
N LEU A 268 0.93 -6.02 10.31
CA LEU A 268 1.00 -6.60 8.98
C LEU A 268 -0.19 -6.16 8.14
N GLU A 269 0.10 -5.61 6.96
CA GLU A 269 -0.84 -5.43 5.87
C GLU A 269 -0.35 -6.28 4.70
N CYS A 270 -1.11 -7.35 4.39
CA CYS A 270 -0.73 -8.33 3.38
C CYS A 270 -1.75 -8.37 2.25
N GLY A 271 -1.49 -9.26 1.27
CA GLY A 271 -2.30 -9.40 0.08
C GLY A 271 -3.74 -9.85 0.32
N GLY A 272 -4.49 -9.96 -0.77
CA GLY A 272 -5.87 -10.35 -0.77
C GLY A 272 -6.28 -11.13 -2.02
N LYS A 273 -7.48 -11.71 -1.96
CA LYS A 273 -8.21 -12.29 -3.11
C LYS A 273 -9.66 -11.85 -2.99
N SER A 274 -9.86 -10.53 -3.04
CA SER A 274 -11.12 -9.89 -2.71
C SER A 274 -12.24 -10.31 -3.65
N PRO A 275 -13.39 -10.83 -3.13
CA PRO A 275 -14.51 -11.23 -3.96
C PRO A 275 -15.43 -10.05 -4.26
N HIS A 276 -15.95 -10.00 -5.50
CA HIS A 276 -17.17 -9.32 -5.87
C HIS A 276 -18.30 -10.35 -5.93
N VAL A 277 -19.26 -10.30 -5.02
CA VAL A 277 -20.45 -11.13 -5.06
C VAL A 277 -21.53 -10.36 -5.80
N VAL A 278 -22.00 -10.89 -6.96
CA VAL A 278 -22.99 -10.22 -7.81
C VAL A 278 -24.26 -11.05 -7.85
N LEU A 279 -25.31 -10.56 -7.17
CA LEU A 279 -26.60 -11.25 -7.09
C LEU A 279 -27.42 -11.01 -8.37
N ALA A 280 -28.45 -11.84 -8.58
CA ALA A 280 -29.28 -11.82 -9.81
C ALA A 280 -30.01 -10.48 -10.04
N ASP A 281 -30.26 -9.71 -8.97
CA ASP A 281 -30.97 -8.43 -8.98
C ASP A 281 -30.03 -7.21 -9.02
N ALA A 282 -28.73 -7.43 -9.21
CA ALA A 282 -27.73 -6.35 -9.25
C ALA A 282 -27.88 -5.44 -10.48
N ASP A 283 -27.56 -4.18 -10.31
CA ASP A 283 -27.30 -3.28 -11.43
C ASP A 283 -25.98 -3.70 -12.10
N LEU A 284 -26.10 -4.34 -13.27
CA LEU A 284 -24.96 -4.93 -14.01
C LEU A 284 -24.03 -3.88 -14.59
N ASP A 285 -24.52 -2.69 -14.93
CA ASP A 285 -23.66 -1.61 -15.46
C ASP A 285 -22.78 -1.04 -14.33
N ALA A 286 -23.38 -0.78 -13.18
CA ALA A 286 -22.65 -0.35 -12.01
C ALA A 286 -21.66 -1.42 -11.50
N ALA A 287 -22.08 -2.69 -11.47
CA ALA A 287 -21.23 -3.81 -11.07
C ALA A 287 -20.05 -4.01 -12.03
N ALA A 288 -20.29 -4.03 -13.33
CA ALA A 288 -19.24 -4.19 -14.33
C ALA A 288 -18.20 -3.07 -14.27
N SER A 289 -18.66 -1.81 -14.14
CA SER A 289 -17.77 -0.67 -13.96
C SER A 289 -16.95 -0.80 -12.67
N GLY A 290 -17.59 -1.10 -11.53
CA GLY A 290 -16.90 -1.25 -10.25
C GLY A 290 -15.93 -2.42 -10.24
N ILE A 291 -16.22 -3.52 -10.90
CA ILE A 291 -15.32 -4.68 -11.06
C ILE A 291 -14.13 -4.31 -11.94
N ALA A 292 -14.37 -3.75 -13.14
CA ALA A 292 -13.29 -3.41 -14.06
C ALA A 292 -12.31 -2.40 -13.46
N TRP A 293 -12.78 -1.30 -12.90
CA TRP A 293 -11.93 -0.33 -12.21
C TRP A 293 -11.29 -0.91 -10.95
N GLY A 294 -11.97 -1.80 -10.23
CA GLY A 294 -11.45 -2.46 -9.02
C GLY A 294 -10.32 -3.45 -9.28
N ILE A 295 -10.16 -3.94 -10.51
CA ILE A 295 -9.08 -4.88 -10.88
C ILE A 295 -8.06 -4.27 -11.81
N TYR A 296 -8.43 -3.40 -12.76
CA TYR A 296 -7.49 -2.91 -13.78
C TYR A 296 -6.84 -1.58 -13.39
N TYR A 297 -7.38 -0.86 -12.40
CA TYR A 297 -6.70 0.29 -11.81
C TYR A 297 -5.31 -0.13 -11.28
N ASN A 298 -4.30 0.71 -11.50
CA ASN A 298 -2.91 0.43 -11.15
C ASN A 298 -2.43 -0.95 -11.65
N GLN A 299 -2.82 -1.35 -12.86
CA GLN A 299 -2.46 -2.62 -13.53
C GLN A 299 -2.85 -3.89 -12.71
N GLY A 300 -3.83 -3.78 -11.80
CA GLY A 300 -4.18 -4.85 -10.86
C GLY A 300 -3.16 -5.09 -9.74
N GLU A 301 -2.16 -4.24 -9.64
CA GLU A 301 -1.11 -4.27 -8.62
C GLU A 301 -1.58 -3.59 -7.33
N THR A 302 -2.74 -4.06 -6.83
CA THR A 302 -3.45 -3.50 -5.68
C THR A 302 -3.80 -4.60 -4.68
N CYS A 303 -3.42 -4.46 -3.43
CA CYS A 303 -3.60 -5.50 -2.39
C CYS A 303 -5.07 -5.90 -2.18
N HIS A 304 -6.00 -4.95 -2.30
CA HIS A 304 -7.44 -5.19 -2.18
C HIS A 304 -8.15 -5.36 -3.53
N ALA A 305 -7.42 -5.45 -4.65
CA ALA A 305 -8.02 -5.60 -5.98
C ALA A 305 -9.11 -6.67 -6.00
N GLY A 306 -10.25 -6.33 -6.62
CA GLY A 306 -11.39 -7.21 -6.75
C GLY A 306 -11.18 -8.30 -7.81
N SER A 307 -10.18 -9.14 -7.58
CA SER A 307 -9.68 -10.10 -8.56
C SER A 307 -10.51 -11.38 -8.73
N ARG A 308 -11.59 -11.52 -7.91
CA ARG A 308 -12.46 -12.71 -7.93
C ARG A 308 -13.92 -12.32 -7.98
N VAL A 309 -14.58 -12.59 -9.10
CA VAL A 309 -16.03 -12.40 -9.29
C VAL A 309 -16.76 -13.70 -9.01
N ILE A 310 -17.79 -13.62 -8.17
CA ILE A 310 -18.71 -14.71 -7.83
C ILE A 310 -20.08 -14.22 -8.27
N ALA A 311 -20.53 -14.61 -9.48
CA ALA A 311 -21.74 -14.11 -10.11
C ALA A 311 -22.87 -15.14 -10.07
N HIS A 312 -24.11 -14.69 -9.87
CA HIS A 312 -25.26 -15.57 -10.05
C HIS A 312 -25.31 -16.09 -11.49
N ALA A 313 -25.58 -17.40 -11.66
CA ALA A 313 -25.47 -18.08 -12.95
C ALA A 313 -26.34 -17.42 -14.05
N SER A 314 -27.50 -16.85 -13.70
CA SER A 314 -28.41 -16.23 -14.68
C SER A 314 -27.90 -14.92 -15.30
N ILE A 315 -26.90 -14.28 -14.70
CA ILE A 315 -26.42 -12.95 -15.13
C ILE A 315 -24.95 -12.99 -15.58
N LYS A 316 -24.26 -14.12 -15.40
CA LYS A 316 -22.81 -14.25 -15.54
C LYS A 316 -22.32 -13.84 -16.93
N ASP A 317 -22.93 -14.34 -18.00
CA ASP A 317 -22.47 -14.08 -19.36
C ASP A 317 -22.61 -12.60 -19.73
N GLU A 318 -23.72 -11.96 -19.36
CA GLU A 318 -23.91 -10.53 -19.57
C GLU A 318 -22.92 -9.70 -18.75
N LEU A 319 -22.67 -10.06 -17.50
CA LEU A 319 -21.71 -9.37 -16.65
C LEU A 319 -20.28 -9.45 -17.21
N VAL A 320 -19.84 -10.65 -17.64
CA VAL A 320 -18.51 -10.85 -18.25
C VAL A 320 -18.34 -9.99 -19.48
N ARG A 321 -19.34 -9.97 -20.37
CA ARG A 321 -19.34 -9.12 -21.57
C ARG A 321 -19.20 -7.63 -21.19
N LYS A 322 -20.00 -7.15 -20.24
CA LYS A 322 -19.96 -5.75 -19.78
C LYS A 322 -18.62 -5.37 -19.15
N ILE A 323 -18.01 -6.25 -18.33
CA ILE A 323 -16.66 -6.01 -17.75
C ILE A 323 -15.62 -5.83 -18.87
N GLY A 324 -15.66 -6.69 -19.91
CA GLY A 324 -14.77 -6.57 -21.06
C GLY A 324 -14.98 -5.28 -21.86
N GLU A 325 -16.22 -4.83 -22.01
CA GLU A 325 -16.55 -3.56 -22.68
C GLU A 325 -16.01 -2.34 -21.89
N VAL A 326 -16.18 -2.33 -20.57
CA VAL A 326 -15.61 -1.28 -19.72
C VAL A 326 -14.09 -1.27 -19.82
N ALA A 327 -13.44 -2.44 -19.74
CA ALA A 327 -12.00 -2.56 -19.88
C ALA A 327 -11.49 -1.96 -21.20
N ALA A 328 -12.13 -2.34 -22.32
CA ALA A 328 -11.74 -1.89 -23.65
C ALA A 328 -11.98 -0.38 -23.89
N GLN A 329 -13.08 0.17 -23.35
CA GLN A 329 -13.52 1.54 -23.68
C GLN A 329 -13.06 2.58 -22.67
N GLN A 330 -12.94 2.22 -21.38
CA GLN A 330 -12.71 3.18 -20.31
C GLN A 330 -11.32 3.04 -19.64
N ILE A 331 -10.65 1.89 -19.84
CA ILE A 331 -9.35 1.61 -19.21
C ILE A 331 -8.31 1.27 -20.28
N PRO A 332 -8.04 2.19 -21.23
CA PRO A 332 -7.07 1.93 -22.28
C PRO A 332 -5.67 1.73 -21.69
N LEU A 333 -5.06 0.59 -22.05
CA LEU A 333 -3.65 0.34 -21.79
C LEU A 333 -2.81 1.21 -22.71
N GLY A 334 -1.78 1.86 -22.16
CA GLY A 334 -0.93 2.75 -22.93
C GLY A 334 0.39 3.08 -22.24
N HIS A 335 1.14 3.98 -22.87
CA HIS A 335 2.40 4.44 -22.31
C HIS A 335 2.15 5.26 -21.03
N PRO A 336 2.78 4.93 -19.89
CA PRO A 336 2.50 5.56 -18.59
C PRO A 336 2.65 7.08 -18.54
N LEU A 337 3.50 7.66 -19.39
CA LEU A 337 3.64 9.12 -19.51
C LEU A 337 2.59 9.76 -20.44
N ASP A 338 1.70 8.97 -21.05
CA ASP A 338 0.59 9.49 -21.82
C ASP A 338 -0.61 9.79 -20.90
N PRO A 339 -1.05 11.07 -20.80
CA PRO A 339 -2.20 11.41 -19.96
C PRO A 339 -3.51 10.71 -20.33
N ALA A 340 -3.62 10.18 -21.55
CA ALA A 340 -4.82 9.45 -22.01
C ALA A 340 -4.82 7.99 -21.55
N ALA A 341 -3.67 7.42 -21.19
CA ALA A 341 -3.60 6.05 -20.67
C ALA A 341 -4.26 5.94 -19.29
N GLN A 342 -4.92 4.80 -19.04
CA GLN A 342 -5.56 4.47 -17.76
C GLN A 342 -4.96 3.23 -17.10
N MET A 343 -4.25 2.42 -17.86
CA MET A 343 -3.47 1.26 -17.39
C MET A 343 -2.07 1.31 -17.98
N GLY A 344 -1.05 1.09 -17.17
CA GLY A 344 0.36 1.22 -17.53
C GLY A 344 1.10 -0.12 -17.61
N ALA A 345 2.41 -0.09 -17.29
CA ALA A 345 3.28 -1.27 -17.26
C ALA A 345 3.28 -1.92 -15.87
N LEU A 346 3.42 -3.23 -15.81
CA LEU A 346 3.74 -3.97 -14.60
C LEU A 346 5.15 -3.63 -14.10
N VAL A 347 5.37 -3.69 -12.80
CA VAL A 347 6.55 -3.15 -12.13
C VAL A 347 7.90 -3.71 -12.62
N GLU A 348 7.96 -4.97 -13.02
CA GLU A 348 9.20 -5.61 -13.48
C GLU A 348 8.94 -6.86 -14.32
N LYS A 349 9.98 -7.31 -15.04
CA LYS A 349 9.90 -8.48 -15.94
C LYS A 349 9.46 -9.75 -15.22
N GLY A 350 10.07 -10.06 -14.08
CA GLY A 350 9.75 -11.30 -13.34
C GLY A 350 8.30 -11.32 -12.86
N HIS A 351 7.76 -10.16 -12.51
CA HIS A 351 6.37 -10.03 -12.13
C HIS A 351 5.43 -10.20 -13.33
N MET A 352 5.74 -9.59 -14.49
CA MET A 352 4.99 -9.81 -15.72
C MET A 352 4.96 -11.29 -16.12
N GLU A 353 6.11 -11.98 -16.08
CA GLU A 353 6.19 -13.42 -16.38
C GLU A 353 5.36 -14.25 -15.41
N ARG A 354 5.33 -13.88 -14.13
CA ARG A 354 4.47 -14.50 -13.12
C ARG A 354 2.99 -14.32 -13.48
N VAL A 355 2.54 -13.12 -13.82
CA VAL A 355 1.14 -12.84 -14.20
C VAL A 355 0.74 -13.69 -15.41
N LEU A 356 1.56 -13.72 -16.47
CA LEU A 356 1.32 -14.54 -17.66
C LEU A 356 1.28 -16.03 -17.31
N SER A 357 2.13 -16.51 -16.41
CA SER A 357 2.11 -17.90 -15.96
C SER A 357 0.80 -18.28 -15.25
N TYR A 358 0.17 -17.35 -14.52
CA TYR A 358 -1.14 -17.60 -13.91
C TYR A 358 -2.27 -17.66 -14.95
N ILE A 359 -2.20 -16.87 -16.01
CA ILE A 359 -3.15 -16.98 -17.14
C ILE A 359 -3.05 -18.39 -17.76
N ASP A 360 -1.83 -18.86 -18.02
CA ASP A 360 -1.57 -20.21 -18.51
C ASP A 360 -2.04 -21.30 -17.54
N ILE A 361 -1.84 -21.12 -16.24
CA ILE A 361 -2.32 -22.06 -15.21
C ILE A 361 -3.85 -22.13 -15.26
N GLY A 362 -4.52 -20.99 -15.26
CA GLY A 362 -5.99 -20.93 -15.31
C GLY A 362 -6.55 -21.68 -16.53
N THR A 363 -5.98 -21.45 -17.72
CA THR A 363 -6.42 -22.14 -18.96
C THR A 363 -6.15 -23.65 -18.89
N ARG A 364 -5.02 -24.08 -18.37
CA ARG A 364 -4.71 -25.52 -18.18
C ARG A 364 -5.63 -26.18 -17.15
N GLU A 365 -6.12 -25.44 -16.16
CA GLU A 365 -7.08 -25.92 -15.17
C GLU A 365 -8.53 -25.89 -15.69
N GLY A 366 -8.79 -25.39 -16.92
CA GLY A 366 -10.09 -25.45 -17.58
C GLY A 366 -10.81 -24.11 -17.72
N ALA A 367 -10.23 -23.00 -17.26
CA ALA A 367 -10.79 -21.67 -17.48
C ALA A 367 -10.65 -21.24 -18.95
N THR A 368 -11.57 -20.41 -19.42
CA THR A 368 -11.52 -19.80 -20.74
C THR A 368 -11.11 -18.33 -20.64
N ILE A 369 -10.30 -17.85 -21.58
CA ILE A 369 -9.98 -16.43 -21.69
C ILE A 369 -11.15 -15.75 -22.40
N ALA A 370 -11.94 -14.98 -21.66
CA ALA A 370 -13.07 -14.22 -22.21
C ALA A 370 -12.64 -12.84 -22.72
N HIS A 371 -11.50 -12.30 -22.25
CA HIS A 371 -10.93 -11.02 -22.68
C HIS A 371 -9.42 -10.99 -22.43
N GLY A 372 -8.65 -10.34 -23.32
CA GLY A 372 -7.21 -10.13 -23.18
C GLY A 372 -6.37 -11.41 -23.13
N GLY A 373 -5.45 -11.49 -22.19
CA GLY A 373 -4.65 -12.69 -21.92
C GLY A 373 -3.22 -12.65 -22.43
N SER A 374 -2.81 -11.59 -23.11
CA SER A 374 -1.51 -11.52 -23.78
C SER A 374 -0.60 -10.43 -23.28
N ARG A 375 0.71 -10.62 -23.44
CA ARG A 375 1.67 -9.52 -23.41
C ARG A 375 1.50 -8.66 -24.66
N VAL A 376 1.52 -7.34 -24.46
CA VAL A 376 1.43 -6.34 -25.55
C VAL A 376 2.58 -5.34 -25.45
N MET A 377 2.75 -4.47 -26.46
CA MET A 377 3.77 -3.42 -26.52
C MET A 377 5.20 -3.93 -26.22
N ALA A 378 5.50 -5.16 -26.61
CA ALA A 378 6.81 -5.79 -26.36
C ALA A 378 7.98 -5.05 -27.04
N GLU A 379 7.72 -4.37 -28.13
CA GLU A 379 8.66 -3.55 -28.90
C GLU A 379 9.20 -2.34 -28.11
N THR A 380 8.49 -1.90 -27.06
CA THR A 380 8.95 -0.81 -26.18
C THR A 380 10.05 -1.24 -25.24
N GLY A 381 10.22 -2.54 -25.02
CA GLY A 381 11.09 -3.09 -23.96
C GLY A 381 10.41 -3.14 -22.58
N GLY A 382 9.20 -2.59 -22.44
CA GLY A 382 8.44 -2.55 -21.19
C GLY A 382 7.62 -3.82 -20.89
N TYR A 383 6.88 -3.79 -19.79
CA TYR A 383 6.23 -4.96 -19.19
C TYR A 383 4.71 -4.80 -19.18
N TYR A 384 4.06 -4.92 -20.33
CA TYR A 384 2.63 -4.66 -20.52
C TYR A 384 1.83 -5.96 -20.72
N VAL A 385 0.73 -6.11 -19.96
CA VAL A 385 -0.20 -7.23 -20.07
C VAL A 385 -1.61 -6.67 -20.19
N GLU A 386 -2.40 -7.26 -21.09
CA GLU A 386 -3.79 -6.87 -21.32
C GLU A 386 -4.66 -7.06 -20.08
N ALA A 387 -5.68 -6.20 -19.93
CA ALA A 387 -6.79 -6.46 -19.02
C ALA A 387 -7.37 -7.85 -19.36
N THR A 388 -7.39 -8.77 -18.40
CA THR A 388 -7.68 -10.18 -18.66
C THR A 388 -8.86 -10.67 -17.82
N ILE A 389 -9.78 -11.41 -18.47
CA ILE A 389 -10.90 -12.10 -17.82
C ILE A 389 -10.74 -13.61 -18.05
N LEU A 390 -10.63 -14.37 -16.96
CA LEU A 390 -10.70 -15.84 -16.96
C LEU A 390 -12.09 -16.27 -16.51
N ASP A 391 -12.88 -16.86 -17.39
CA ASP A 391 -14.23 -17.33 -17.12
C ASP A 391 -14.29 -18.85 -16.91
N GLY A 392 -15.34 -19.32 -16.22
CA GLY A 392 -15.51 -20.74 -15.90
C GLY A 392 -14.54 -21.27 -14.86
N VAL A 393 -14.10 -20.38 -13.95
CA VAL A 393 -13.15 -20.74 -12.91
C VAL A 393 -13.83 -21.43 -11.75
N GLU A 394 -13.37 -22.64 -11.43
CA GLU A 394 -13.85 -23.42 -10.29
C GLU A 394 -13.13 -23.03 -8.97
N PRO A 395 -13.78 -23.18 -7.79
CA PRO A 395 -13.21 -22.77 -6.51
C PRO A 395 -11.86 -23.41 -6.14
N GLN A 396 -11.57 -24.60 -6.68
CA GLN A 396 -10.31 -25.30 -6.43
C GLN A 396 -9.16 -24.88 -7.33
N HIS A 397 -9.43 -24.16 -8.43
CA HIS A 397 -8.38 -23.68 -9.33
C HIS A 397 -7.43 -22.73 -8.60
N ARG A 398 -6.14 -22.81 -8.91
CA ARG A 398 -5.12 -21.95 -8.30
C ARG A 398 -5.41 -20.45 -8.50
N VAL A 399 -5.89 -20.11 -9.69
CA VAL A 399 -6.26 -18.73 -10.04
C VAL A 399 -7.42 -18.16 -9.20
N ALA A 400 -8.27 -19.03 -8.60
CA ALA A 400 -9.32 -18.63 -7.67
C ALA A 400 -8.80 -18.41 -6.24
N ARG A 401 -7.70 -19.07 -5.87
CA ARG A 401 -7.19 -19.14 -4.49
C ARG A 401 -5.98 -18.25 -4.24
N GLU A 402 -5.08 -18.16 -5.22
CA GLU A 402 -3.81 -17.46 -5.09
C GLU A 402 -3.90 -16.03 -5.60
N GLU A 403 -3.15 -15.13 -4.97
CA GLU A 403 -3.04 -13.73 -5.38
C GLU A 403 -2.15 -13.62 -6.63
N ILE A 404 -2.72 -13.17 -7.74
CA ILE A 404 -1.99 -12.97 -9.02
C ILE A 404 -1.20 -11.65 -8.98
N PHE A 405 -1.84 -10.60 -8.47
CA PHE A 405 -1.30 -9.24 -8.34
C PHE A 405 -1.02 -8.57 -9.70
N GLY A 406 -1.94 -8.71 -10.63
CA GLY A 406 -1.87 -8.18 -11.98
C GLY A 406 -3.27 -7.99 -12.57
N PRO A 407 -3.39 -7.55 -13.84
CA PRO A 407 -4.66 -7.18 -14.44
C PRO A 407 -5.49 -8.41 -14.87
N VAL A 408 -5.75 -9.31 -13.92
CA VAL A 408 -6.46 -10.58 -14.16
C VAL A 408 -7.59 -10.74 -13.16
N VAL A 409 -8.82 -10.80 -13.66
CA VAL A 409 -10.02 -11.15 -12.89
C VAL A 409 -10.47 -12.56 -13.26
N VAL A 410 -10.89 -13.33 -12.23
CA VAL A 410 -11.45 -14.66 -12.41
C VAL A 410 -12.94 -14.66 -12.10
N VAL A 411 -13.74 -15.42 -12.87
CA VAL A 411 -15.18 -15.46 -12.75
C VAL A 411 -15.66 -16.88 -12.45
N SER A 412 -16.36 -17.02 -11.32
CA SER A 412 -17.04 -18.23 -10.86
C SER A 412 -18.53 -17.98 -10.75
N THR A 413 -19.35 -19.03 -10.76
CA THR A 413 -20.81 -18.91 -10.66
C THR A 413 -21.35 -19.58 -9.40
N PHE A 414 -22.54 -19.12 -8.99
CA PHE A 414 -23.37 -19.74 -7.96
C PHE A 414 -24.85 -19.71 -8.35
N THR A 415 -25.67 -20.51 -7.66
CA THR A 415 -27.14 -20.53 -7.83
C THR A 415 -27.88 -20.28 -6.52
N ASP A 416 -27.24 -20.46 -5.39
CA ASP A 416 -27.76 -20.25 -4.03
C ASP A 416 -26.95 -19.21 -3.27
N GLU A 417 -27.61 -18.26 -2.61
CA GLU A 417 -26.94 -17.17 -1.88
C GLU A 417 -26.04 -17.67 -0.72
N ASN A 418 -26.39 -18.79 -0.06
CA ASN A 418 -25.55 -19.37 0.98
C ASN A 418 -24.29 -19.99 0.39
N GLU A 419 -24.39 -20.55 -0.83
CA GLU A 419 -23.24 -20.99 -1.59
C GLU A 419 -22.30 -19.82 -1.90
N ALA A 420 -22.84 -18.71 -2.43
CA ALA A 420 -22.08 -17.50 -2.71
C ALA A 420 -21.33 -16.97 -1.48
N LEU A 421 -21.98 -16.95 -0.31
CA LEU A 421 -21.36 -16.55 0.95
C LEU A 421 -20.24 -17.51 1.37
N ARG A 422 -20.43 -18.83 1.21
CA ARG A 422 -19.38 -19.82 1.47
C ARG A 422 -18.19 -19.62 0.53
N MET A 423 -18.45 -19.46 -0.78
CA MET A 423 -17.41 -19.19 -1.78
C MET A 423 -16.66 -17.90 -1.47
N ALA A 424 -17.35 -16.82 -1.11
CA ALA A 424 -16.71 -15.54 -0.74
C ALA A 424 -15.72 -15.71 0.41
N ASN A 425 -16.06 -16.53 1.40
CA ASN A 425 -15.26 -16.81 2.58
C ASN A 425 -14.23 -17.95 2.42
N ASP A 426 -14.28 -18.73 1.33
CA ASP A 426 -13.32 -19.82 1.06
C ASP A 426 -11.99 -19.25 0.53
N SER A 427 -11.25 -18.64 1.43
CA SER A 427 -9.95 -18.02 1.17
C SER A 427 -9.14 -17.94 2.45
N ILE A 428 -7.80 -17.98 2.32
CA ILE A 428 -6.91 -17.66 3.44
C ILE A 428 -6.86 -16.16 3.73
N TYR A 429 -7.35 -15.34 2.81
CA TYR A 429 -7.37 -13.88 2.87
C TYR A 429 -8.67 -13.33 3.48
N GLY A 430 -8.66 -12.04 3.74
CA GLY A 430 -9.81 -11.30 4.25
C GLY A 430 -9.55 -9.80 4.26
N LEU A 431 -8.99 -9.25 3.16
CA LEU A 431 -8.68 -7.82 3.10
C LEU A 431 -9.91 -7.00 2.77
N ALA A 432 -10.55 -7.28 1.62
CA ALA A 432 -11.75 -6.57 1.18
C ALA A 432 -12.74 -7.49 0.46
N ALA A 433 -13.96 -6.98 0.24
CA ALA A 433 -15.00 -7.62 -0.55
C ALA A 433 -16.00 -6.58 -1.06
N ALA A 434 -16.78 -6.94 -2.09
CA ALA A 434 -17.94 -6.17 -2.51
C ALA A 434 -19.17 -7.06 -2.72
N VAL A 435 -20.34 -6.47 -2.53
CA VAL A 435 -21.64 -7.10 -2.78
C VAL A 435 -22.47 -6.18 -3.68
N TRP A 436 -23.05 -6.74 -4.71
CA TRP A 436 -23.86 -6.03 -5.70
C TRP A 436 -25.27 -6.60 -5.69
N THR A 437 -26.27 -5.81 -5.25
CA THR A 437 -27.67 -6.22 -5.12
C THR A 437 -28.58 -5.01 -4.95
N GLY A 438 -29.77 -5.07 -5.48
CA GLY A 438 -30.87 -4.14 -5.16
C GLY A 438 -31.59 -4.45 -3.85
N ASN A 439 -31.35 -5.63 -3.25
CA ASN A 439 -32.05 -6.10 -2.06
C ASN A 439 -31.29 -5.77 -0.77
N MET A 440 -31.83 -4.86 0.03
CA MET A 440 -31.23 -4.42 1.31
C MET A 440 -31.02 -5.56 2.31
N ASN A 441 -31.96 -6.53 2.38
CA ASN A 441 -31.83 -7.67 3.30
C ASN A 441 -30.69 -8.61 2.86
N ALA A 442 -30.54 -8.83 1.55
CA ALA A 442 -29.40 -9.57 1.02
C ALA A 442 -28.09 -8.83 1.31
N ALA A 443 -28.02 -7.54 1.02
CA ALA A 443 -26.85 -6.72 1.35
C ALA A 443 -26.44 -6.86 2.83
N HIS A 444 -27.40 -6.78 3.74
CA HIS A 444 -27.15 -6.94 5.18
C HIS A 444 -26.64 -8.35 5.54
N ARG A 445 -27.25 -9.41 4.98
CA ARG A 445 -26.79 -10.80 5.22
C ARG A 445 -25.34 -10.99 4.76
N PHE A 446 -25.00 -10.50 3.57
CA PHE A 446 -23.64 -10.65 3.03
C PHE A 446 -22.63 -9.80 3.80
N THR A 447 -22.91 -8.54 4.11
CA THR A 447 -22.00 -7.69 4.89
C THR A 447 -21.75 -8.22 6.29
N SER A 448 -22.75 -8.83 6.91
CA SER A 448 -22.61 -9.49 8.23
C SER A 448 -21.87 -10.83 8.15
N GLY A 449 -21.99 -11.55 7.03
CA GLY A 449 -21.45 -12.90 6.87
C GLY A 449 -20.04 -12.94 6.24
N ILE A 450 -19.64 -11.94 5.45
CA ILE A 450 -18.32 -11.88 4.81
C ILE A 450 -17.26 -11.51 5.84
N ARG A 451 -16.17 -12.25 5.85
CA ARG A 451 -15.01 -12.03 6.74
C ARG A 451 -13.91 -11.25 6.01
N ALA A 452 -14.10 -9.94 5.90
CA ALA A 452 -13.15 -9.00 5.34
C ALA A 452 -13.04 -7.73 6.17
N GLY A 453 -11.92 -7.04 6.09
CA GLY A 453 -11.69 -5.79 6.80
C GLY A 453 -12.52 -4.63 6.26
N THR A 454 -12.79 -4.64 4.94
CA THR A 454 -13.68 -3.68 4.28
C THR A 454 -14.68 -4.44 3.40
N VAL A 455 -15.96 -4.10 3.50
CA VAL A 455 -17.02 -4.64 2.63
C VAL A 455 -17.80 -3.48 2.03
N TRP A 456 -17.79 -3.39 0.71
CA TRP A 456 -18.56 -2.41 -0.05
C TRP A 456 -19.91 -2.98 -0.51
N VAL A 457 -20.91 -2.13 -0.62
CA VAL A 457 -22.22 -2.46 -1.18
C VAL A 457 -22.48 -1.52 -2.35
N ASN A 458 -22.72 -2.07 -3.54
CA ASN A 458 -23.00 -1.35 -4.78
C ASN A 458 -21.96 -0.27 -5.12
N CYS A 459 -20.73 -0.49 -4.69
CA CYS A 459 -19.54 0.30 -5.05
C CYS A 459 -18.28 -0.52 -4.80
N PHE A 460 -17.13 -0.03 -5.27
CA PHE A 460 -15.82 -0.57 -4.93
C PHE A 460 -14.81 0.55 -4.77
N ASP A 461 -13.80 0.34 -3.90
CA ASP A 461 -12.67 1.24 -3.62
C ASP A 461 -13.03 2.65 -3.15
N ARG A 462 -14.27 2.88 -2.72
CA ARG A 462 -14.60 4.13 -2.02
C ARG A 462 -13.95 4.12 -0.65
N SER A 463 -13.15 5.14 -0.37
CA SER A 463 -12.38 5.19 0.87
C SER A 463 -12.24 6.60 1.43
N SER A 464 -11.90 6.68 2.71
CA SER A 464 -11.58 7.91 3.43
C SER A 464 -10.43 7.66 4.39
N LEU A 465 -9.59 8.66 4.62
CA LEU A 465 -8.58 8.61 5.68
C LEU A 465 -9.18 8.40 7.07
N ALA A 466 -10.44 8.73 7.27
CA ALA A 466 -11.15 8.53 8.53
C ALA A 466 -11.59 7.08 8.77
N THR A 467 -11.56 6.21 7.75
CA THR A 467 -11.92 4.80 7.89
C THR A 467 -10.68 3.92 8.02
N PRO A 468 -10.65 2.93 8.94
CA PRO A 468 -9.52 2.03 9.07
C PRO A 468 -9.39 1.14 7.83
N PHE A 469 -8.16 0.80 7.49
CA PHE A 469 -7.83 -0.15 6.45
C PHE A 469 -6.99 -1.28 7.02
N GLY A 470 -7.27 -2.52 6.64
CA GLY A 470 -6.53 -3.70 7.05
C GLY A 470 -7.36 -4.97 7.00
N GLY A 471 -6.67 -6.10 6.98
CA GLY A 471 -7.26 -7.39 6.72
C GLY A 471 -7.67 -8.19 7.96
N PHE A 472 -8.41 -9.27 7.68
CA PHE A 472 -8.62 -10.41 8.56
C PHE A 472 -7.76 -11.59 8.08
N ARG A 473 -7.65 -12.63 8.88
CA ARG A 473 -6.93 -13.87 8.56
C ARG A 473 -5.48 -13.58 8.10
N GLN A 474 -5.04 -14.19 6.98
CA GLN A 474 -3.66 -14.02 6.49
C GLN A 474 -3.44 -12.75 5.65
N SER A 475 -4.47 -11.90 5.50
CA SER A 475 -4.28 -10.53 5.02
C SER A 475 -3.67 -9.61 6.07
N GLY A 476 -3.45 -10.10 7.30
CA GLY A 476 -2.70 -9.41 8.32
C GLY A 476 -3.55 -8.93 9.49
N PHE A 477 -2.92 -8.13 10.35
CA PHE A 477 -3.51 -7.53 11.54
C PHE A 477 -2.85 -6.19 11.87
N GLY A 478 -3.51 -5.41 12.67
CA GLY A 478 -3.30 -3.97 12.77
C GLY A 478 -4.27 -3.24 11.84
N ARG A 479 -4.21 -1.92 11.85
CA ARG A 479 -4.97 -1.09 10.92
C ARG A 479 -4.13 0.09 10.49
N ASP A 480 -4.16 0.39 9.20
CA ASP A 480 -3.68 1.65 8.65
C ASP A 480 -4.87 2.60 8.48
N ARG A 481 -4.61 3.85 8.25
CA ARG A 481 -5.58 4.95 8.18
C ARG A 481 -6.39 5.10 9.48
N SER A 482 -7.27 6.08 9.54
CA SER A 482 -8.09 6.46 10.69
C SER A 482 -7.28 6.78 11.97
N PRO A 483 -7.91 7.30 13.02
CA PRO A 483 -7.25 7.51 14.31
C PRO A 483 -6.71 6.22 14.93
N HIS A 484 -7.33 5.06 14.64
CA HIS A 484 -6.90 3.76 15.16
C HIS A 484 -5.47 3.38 14.73
N ALA A 485 -4.98 3.92 13.60
CA ALA A 485 -3.60 3.67 13.19
C ALA A 485 -2.56 4.27 14.14
N ILE A 486 -2.90 5.31 14.90
CA ILE A 486 -1.99 5.94 15.86
C ILE A 486 -1.77 5.01 17.06
N GLU A 487 -2.80 4.31 17.51
CA GLU A 487 -2.78 3.45 18.70
C GLU A 487 -1.74 2.33 18.60
N LYS A 488 -1.52 1.77 17.40
CA LYS A 488 -0.52 0.70 17.23
C LYS A 488 0.93 1.15 17.44
N TYR A 489 1.20 2.46 17.36
CA TYR A 489 2.51 3.09 17.55
C TYR A 489 2.73 3.64 18.96
N MET A 490 1.81 3.36 19.88
CA MET A 490 1.83 3.81 21.26
C MET A 490 1.69 2.63 22.24
N ASP A 491 2.04 2.88 23.49
CA ASP A 491 1.76 1.99 24.62
C ASP A 491 1.11 2.75 25.76
N PHE A 492 0.47 2.01 26.65
CA PHE A 492 -0.15 2.56 27.83
C PHE A 492 0.78 2.41 29.04
N LYS A 493 1.04 3.52 29.75
CA LYS A 493 1.73 3.55 31.03
C LYS A 493 0.80 4.05 32.12
N THR A 494 0.59 3.25 33.15
CA THR A 494 -0.14 3.70 34.33
C THR A 494 0.81 4.39 35.31
N VAL A 495 0.47 5.62 35.67
CA VAL A 495 1.15 6.38 36.75
C VAL A 495 0.18 6.48 37.89
N TRP A 496 0.53 5.85 39.03
CA TRP A 496 -0.26 5.87 40.25
C TRP A 496 0.39 6.76 41.28
N THR A 497 -0.36 7.73 41.81
CA THR A 497 0.08 8.64 42.86
C THR A 497 -0.83 8.47 44.08
N ALA A 498 -0.27 8.14 45.23
CA ALA A 498 -0.97 8.15 46.49
C ALA A 498 -0.74 9.49 47.22
N TYR A 499 -1.80 10.04 47.76
CA TYR A 499 -1.75 11.24 48.60
C TYR A 499 -1.78 10.81 50.05
N SER A 500 -0.85 11.36 50.84
CA SER A 500 -0.77 11.16 52.31
C SER A 500 -1.67 12.12 53.04
#